data_de0d901d2d9400c974358fb124807957
#
_entry.id   de0d901d2d9400c974358fb124807957
#
_cell.length_a   1.000
_cell.length_b   1.000
_cell.length_c   1.000
_cell.angle_alpha   90.00
_cell.angle_beta   90.00
_cell.angle_gamma   90.00
#
_symmetry.space_group_name_H-M   'P 1'
#
loop_
_entity.id
_entity.type
_entity.pdbx_description
1 polymer ?
#
loop_
_entity_poly.entity_id
_entity_poly.type
_entity_poly.pdbx_seq_one_letter_code
_entity_poly.pdbx_strand_id
1 'polypeptide(L)'
;MEAEKVKCLIIGSGPAGYTAAIYAARANLSPVLYEGLQPGGQLTTTTDIENFPGYPEGISGTQMMDDLRRQAERFGTDLRYGVATAADLSRSPYKITIDAVSYTPLRAHET
;
A
#
# COMPACT_ATOMS: atom_id res chain seq x y z
N MET A 1 -10.18 -20.71 9.86
CA MET A 1 -10.26 -19.29 9.53
C MET A 1 -10.82 -19.12 8.13
N GLU A 2 -11.81 -18.30 8.00
CA GLU A 2 -12.42 -18.08 6.70
C GLU A 2 -11.61 -17.10 5.88
N ALA A 3 -11.60 -17.36 4.58
CA ALA A 3 -10.96 -16.44 3.65
C ALA A 3 -11.88 -15.26 3.39
N GLU A 4 -11.31 -14.09 3.39
CA GLU A 4 -12.03 -12.89 2.99
C GLU A 4 -12.00 -12.78 1.47
N LYS A 5 -13.12 -12.43 0.86
CA LYS A 5 -13.19 -12.25 -0.58
C LYS A 5 -12.95 -10.79 -0.92
N VAL A 6 -11.95 -10.56 -1.75
CA VAL A 6 -11.53 -9.21 -2.12
C VAL A 6 -11.54 -9.11 -3.64
N LYS A 7 -12.18 -8.07 -4.14
CA LYS A 7 -12.28 -7.87 -5.58
C LYS A 7 -10.94 -7.47 -6.20
N CYS A 8 -10.18 -6.65 -5.50
CA CYS A 8 -8.90 -6.18 -5.98
C CYS A 8 -7.93 -6.12 -4.81
N LEU A 9 -6.87 -6.91 -4.87
CA LEU A 9 -5.87 -6.97 -3.81
C LEU A 9 -4.55 -6.43 -4.35
N ILE A 10 -3.96 -5.49 -3.61
CA ILE A 10 -2.68 -4.89 -3.97
C ILE A 10 -1.70 -5.21 -2.86
N ILE A 11 -0.55 -5.73 -3.25
CA ILE A 11 0.50 -6.08 -2.31
C ILE A 11 1.67 -5.16 -2.54
N GLY A 12 1.98 -4.37 -1.54
CA GLY A 12 3.06 -3.41 -1.62
C GLY A 12 2.56 -1.98 -1.56
N SER A 13 3.35 -1.12 -0.93
CA SER A 13 2.96 0.26 -0.66
C SER A 13 3.97 1.27 -1.17
N GLY A 14 4.71 0.92 -2.22
CA GLY A 14 5.52 1.90 -2.93
C GLY A 14 4.66 2.75 -3.85
N PRO A 15 5.28 3.61 -4.66
CA PRO A 15 4.52 4.47 -5.59
C PRO A 15 3.60 3.68 -6.50
N ALA A 16 4.04 2.53 -6.98
CA ALA A 16 3.23 1.72 -7.89
C ALA A 16 1.99 1.19 -7.19
N GLY A 17 2.14 0.72 -5.94
CA GLY A 17 1.01 0.19 -5.18
C GLY A 17 -0.03 1.26 -4.89
N TYR A 18 0.39 2.41 -4.41
CA TYR A 18 -0.55 3.49 -4.14
C TYR A 18 -1.20 4.01 -5.42
N THR A 19 -0.44 4.10 -6.50
CA THR A 19 -1.01 4.53 -7.79
C THR A 19 -2.08 3.55 -8.26
N ALA A 20 -1.79 2.24 -8.18
CA ALA A 20 -2.78 1.24 -8.55
C ALA A 20 -4.02 1.34 -7.67
N ALA A 21 -3.85 1.58 -6.38
CA ALA A 21 -4.96 1.72 -5.45
C ALA A 21 -5.85 2.91 -5.79
N ILE A 22 -5.24 4.04 -6.15
CA ILE A 22 -6.00 5.23 -6.51
C ILE A 22 -6.89 4.93 -7.71
N TYR A 23 -6.32 4.34 -8.74
CA TYR A 23 -7.10 4.04 -9.95
C TYR A 23 -8.16 2.98 -9.71
N ALA A 24 -7.81 1.94 -8.95
CA ALA A 24 -8.78 0.88 -8.65
C ALA A 24 -9.94 1.41 -7.80
N ALA A 25 -9.64 2.26 -6.82
CA ALA A 25 -10.67 2.84 -5.98
C ALA A 25 -11.62 3.71 -6.79
N ARG A 26 -11.07 4.51 -7.70
CA ARG A 26 -11.90 5.35 -8.54
C ARG A 26 -12.73 4.54 -9.53
N ALA A 27 -12.32 3.32 -9.83
CA ALA A 27 -13.08 2.41 -10.69
C ALA A 27 -14.08 1.57 -9.89
N ASN A 28 -14.28 1.87 -8.62
CA ASN A 28 -15.21 1.15 -7.73
C ASN A 28 -14.85 -0.32 -7.54
N LEU A 29 -13.56 -0.63 -7.53
CA LEU A 29 -13.11 -1.99 -7.33
C LEU A 29 -12.86 -2.33 -5.87
N SER A 30 -13.10 -1.39 -4.96
CA SER A 30 -12.93 -1.60 -3.51
C SER A 30 -11.59 -2.24 -3.18
N PRO A 31 -10.47 -1.61 -3.54
CA PRO A 31 -9.18 -2.25 -3.37
C PRO A 31 -8.79 -2.37 -1.90
N VAL A 32 -8.12 -3.47 -1.59
CA VAL A 32 -7.44 -3.67 -0.31
C VAL A 32 -5.95 -3.69 -0.61
N LEU A 33 -5.20 -2.86 0.10
CA LEU A 33 -3.76 -2.78 -0.10
C LEU A 33 -3.06 -3.17 1.21
N TYR A 34 -2.16 -4.15 1.12
CA TYR A 34 -1.34 -4.55 2.26
C TYR A 34 0.00 -3.86 2.15
N GLU A 35 0.33 -3.06 3.18
CA GLU A 35 1.49 -2.18 3.14
C GLU A 35 2.80 -2.88 3.48
N GLY A 36 2.75 -4.08 4.00
CA GLY A 36 3.95 -4.81 4.33
C GLY A 36 4.61 -4.26 5.58
N LEU A 37 5.91 -4.51 5.70
CA LEU A 37 6.66 -4.12 6.90
C LEU A 37 7.14 -2.68 6.84
N GLN A 38 7.31 -2.13 5.64
CA GLN A 38 7.80 -0.78 5.46
C GLN A 38 6.86 -0.01 4.55
N PRO A 39 5.84 0.64 5.10
CA PRO A 39 4.92 1.43 4.28
C PRO A 39 5.68 2.49 3.49
N GLY A 40 5.30 2.66 2.22
CA GLY A 40 5.98 3.58 1.33
C GLY A 40 7.16 2.99 0.61
N GLY A 41 7.58 1.77 0.99
CA GLY A 41 8.66 1.08 0.32
C GLY A 41 9.99 1.77 0.49
N GLN A 42 10.85 1.60 -0.51
CA GLN A 42 12.21 2.12 -0.43
C GLN A 42 12.29 3.63 -0.49
N LEU A 43 11.27 4.31 -1.01
CA LEU A 43 11.31 5.77 -1.11
C LEU A 43 11.27 6.47 0.23
N THR A 44 10.87 5.76 1.30
CA THR A 44 10.89 6.37 2.63
C THR A 44 12.30 6.62 3.13
N THR A 45 13.30 5.97 2.52
CA THR A 45 14.70 6.16 2.90
C THR A 45 15.41 7.17 2.01
N THR A 46 14.74 7.70 1.00
CA THR A 46 15.30 8.66 0.05
C THR A 46 14.92 10.07 0.49
N THR A 47 15.92 10.97 0.58
CA THR A 47 15.65 12.31 1.06
C THR A 47 15.01 13.21 0.00
N ASP A 48 15.49 13.15 -1.23
CA ASP A 48 14.99 14.04 -2.28
C ASP A 48 14.54 13.24 -3.50
N ILE A 49 13.32 13.48 -3.92
CA ILE A 49 12.74 12.92 -5.12
C ILE A 49 12.57 14.06 -6.12
N GLU A 50 13.21 13.96 -7.26
CA GLU A 50 13.19 15.02 -8.26
C GLU A 50 12.56 14.59 -9.56
N ASN A 51 12.33 13.31 -9.73
CA ASN A 51 11.90 12.75 -11.00
C ASN A 51 10.50 12.18 -10.98
N PHE A 52 9.69 12.56 -9.98
CA PHE A 52 8.29 12.16 -9.94
C PHE A 52 7.43 13.32 -10.41
N PRO A 53 6.58 13.12 -11.41
CA PRO A 53 5.75 14.22 -11.92
C PRO A 53 4.85 14.82 -10.85
N GLY A 54 4.69 16.12 -10.89
CA GLY A 54 3.83 16.81 -9.93
C GLY A 54 4.57 17.58 -8.87
N TYR A 55 5.88 17.41 -8.78
CA TYR A 55 6.70 18.11 -7.81
C TYR A 55 7.83 18.84 -8.52
N PRO A 56 7.54 20.02 -9.09
CA PRO A 56 8.53 20.72 -9.92
C PRO A 56 9.79 21.12 -9.19
N GLU A 57 9.72 21.26 -7.85
CA GLU A 57 10.89 21.62 -7.05
C GLU A 57 11.38 20.46 -6.19
N GLY A 58 10.90 19.24 -6.49
CA GLY A 58 11.28 18.07 -5.72
C GLY A 58 10.47 17.93 -4.44
N ILE A 59 10.66 16.81 -3.77
CA ILE A 59 9.97 16.53 -2.50
C ILE A 59 10.75 15.42 -1.79
N SER A 60 10.67 15.40 -0.46
CA SER A 60 11.25 14.29 0.27
C SER A 60 10.47 13.00 0.02
N GLY A 61 11.18 11.87 0.09
CA GLY A 61 10.53 10.58 -0.12
C GLY A 61 9.44 10.33 0.91
N THR A 62 9.70 10.69 2.17
CA THR A 62 8.69 10.52 3.23
C THR A 62 7.43 11.30 2.95
N GLN A 63 7.58 12.57 2.56
CA GLN A 63 6.42 13.41 2.28
C GLN A 63 5.66 12.90 1.07
N MET A 64 6.37 12.51 0.01
CA MET A 64 5.71 12.01 -1.18
C MET A 64 4.91 10.74 -0.89
N MET A 65 5.48 9.82 -0.10
CA MET A 65 4.77 8.59 0.22
C MET A 65 3.56 8.86 1.10
N ASP A 66 3.67 9.82 2.02
CA ASP A 66 2.51 10.20 2.82
C ASP A 66 1.41 10.81 1.95
N ASP A 67 1.78 11.65 0.99
CA ASP A 67 0.82 12.23 0.06
C ASP A 67 0.09 11.16 -0.74
N LEU A 68 0.84 10.19 -1.29
CA LEU A 68 0.24 9.12 -2.08
C LEU A 68 -0.66 8.23 -1.24
N ARG A 69 -0.24 7.93 -0.01
CA ARG A 69 -1.03 7.12 0.89
C ARG A 69 -2.36 7.80 1.22
N ARG A 70 -2.30 9.08 1.55
CA ARG A 70 -3.51 9.84 1.87
C ARG A 70 -4.43 9.96 0.67
N GLN A 71 -3.87 10.07 -0.52
CA GLN A 71 -4.67 10.14 -1.73
C GLN A 71 -5.39 8.81 -1.99
N ALA A 72 -4.69 7.69 -1.82
CA ALA A 72 -5.30 6.38 -1.97
C ALA A 72 -6.44 6.19 -0.95
N GLU A 73 -6.19 6.60 0.29
CA GLU A 73 -7.18 6.48 1.35
C GLU A 73 -8.40 7.36 1.08
N ARG A 74 -8.18 8.55 0.55
CA ARG A 74 -9.26 9.48 0.24
C ARG A 74 -10.27 8.87 -0.74
N PHE A 75 -9.80 8.06 -1.67
CA PHE A 75 -10.70 7.43 -2.65
C PHE A 75 -11.28 6.11 -2.18
N GLY A 76 -10.96 5.69 -0.97
CA GLY A 76 -11.61 4.53 -0.37
C GLY A 76 -10.79 3.25 -0.37
N THR A 77 -9.47 3.34 -0.61
CA THR A 77 -8.63 2.17 -0.48
C THR A 77 -8.58 1.73 0.99
N ASP A 78 -8.76 0.43 1.21
CA ASP A 78 -8.62 -0.16 2.54
C ASP A 78 -7.15 -0.51 2.75
N LEU A 79 -6.47 0.30 3.56
CA LEU A 79 -5.03 0.13 3.81
C LEU A 79 -4.83 -0.75 5.04
N ARG A 80 -4.05 -1.81 4.87
CA ARG A 80 -3.83 -2.78 5.95
C ARG A 80 -2.35 -3.09 6.08
N TYR A 81 -1.96 -3.49 7.29
CA TYR A 81 -0.62 -4.01 7.54
C TYR A 81 -0.63 -5.51 7.41
N GLY A 82 0.36 -6.04 6.73
CA GLY A 82 0.48 -7.47 6.57
C GLY A 82 1.48 -7.81 5.49
N VAL A 83 1.97 -9.03 5.52
CA VAL A 83 2.96 -9.51 4.56
C VAL A 83 2.38 -10.73 3.86
N ALA A 84 2.40 -10.73 2.53
CA ALA A 84 1.97 -11.89 1.77
C ALA A 84 3.04 -12.97 1.91
N THR A 85 2.64 -14.15 2.40
CA THR A 85 3.58 -15.24 2.64
C THR A 85 3.40 -16.39 1.67
N ALA A 86 2.27 -16.47 0.99
CA ALA A 86 2.02 -17.53 0.03
C ALA A 86 0.95 -17.07 -0.97
N ALA A 87 1.04 -17.58 -2.18
CA ALA A 87 0.06 -17.29 -3.22
C ALA A 87 -0.23 -18.56 -3.98
N ASP A 88 -1.52 -18.85 -4.16
CA ASP A 88 -1.96 -19.95 -5.02
C ASP A 88 -2.68 -19.34 -6.20
N LEU A 89 -2.01 -19.31 -7.34
CA LEU A 89 -2.53 -18.73 -8.57
C LEU A 89 -3.01 -19.81 -9.56
N SER A 90 -3.13 -21.05 -9.08
CA SER A 90 -3.45 -22.17 -9.96
C SER A 90 -4.90 -22.17 -10.43
N ARG A 91 -5.78 -21.43 -9.76
CA ARG A 91 -7.18 -21.35 -10.16
C ARG A 91 -7.75 -20.04 -9.65
N SER A 92 -8.89 -19.69 -10.21
CA SER A 92 -9.60 -18.46 -9.86
C SER A 92 -10.73 -18.80 -8.90
N PRO A 93 -10.95 -18.02 -7.84
CA PRO A 93 -10.15 -16.86 -7.47
C PRO A 93 -8.78 -17.27 -6.92
N TYR A 94 -7.82 -16.41 -7.10
CA TYR A 94 -6.49 -16.61 -6.53
C TYR A 94 -6.57 -16.56 -5.01
N LYS A 95 -5.68 -17.29 -4.37
CA LYS A 95 -5.64 -17.34 -2.90
C LYS A 95 -4.31 -16.81 -2.41
N ILE A 96 -4.38 -15.76 -1.60
CA ILE A 96 -3.19 -15.12 -1.04
C ILE A 96 -3.24 -15.28 0.46
N THR A 97 -2.15 -15.72 1.04
CA THR A 97 -2.02 -15.85 2.49
C THR A 97 -1.27 -14.65 3.03
N ILE A 98 -1.85 -13.98 4.02
CA ILE A 98 -1.28 -12.79 4.63
C ILE A 98 -0.98 -13.07 6.09
N ASP A 99 0.25 -12.79 6.50
CA ASP A 99 0.60 -12.75 7.91
C ASP A 99 0.43 -11.33 8.39
N ALA A 100 -0.55 -11.10 9.24
CA ALA A 100 -0.78 -9.77 9.79
C ALA A 100 0.39 -9.37 10.66
N VAL A 101 0.88 -8.15 10.46
CA VAL A 101 1.93 -7.59 11.29
C VAL A 101 1.28 -6.99 12.52
N SER A 102 1.72 -7.44 13.69
CA SER A 102 1.22 -6.91 14.93
C SER A 102 2.01 -5.66 15.29
N TYR A 103 1.34 -4.54 15.35
CA TYR A 103 1.97 -3.28 15.68
C TYR A 103 1.63 -2.85 17.06
N THR A 104 2.63 -2.47 17.79
CA THR A 104 2.42 -1.65 18.95
C THR A 104 2.68 -0.24 18.47
N PRO A 105 1.62 0.52 18.29
CA PRO A 105 1.85 1.84 17.73
C PRO A 105 2.50 2.73 18.72
N LEU A 106 3.64 2.52 18.91
CA LEU A 106 4.34 3.31 19.71
C LEU A 106 5.55 3.65 19.14
N ARG A 107 5.50 3.23 18.72
CA ARG A 107 6.35 3.14 18.04
C ARG A 107 6.21 3.95 17.27
N ALA A 108 5.68 4.43 17.89
CA ALA A 108 5.16 4.75 17.20
C ALA A 108 5.01 5.41 16.83
N HIS A 109 5.12 5.54 17.24
CA HIS A 109 4.86 5.51 16.83
C HIS A 109 5.37 5.63 16.73
N GLU A 110 5.75 5.37 17.35
CA GLU A 110 6.12 4.88 17.22
C GLU A 110 6.48 4.99 16.67
N THR A 111 6.78 5.53 17.13
CA THR A 111 6.98 5.42 16.56
C THR A 111 7.13 5.65 16.15
#